data_13a42f9ea7d4969976839ef8edc2b91d
#
_entry.id   13a42f9ea7d4969976839ef8edc2b91d
#
_cell.length_a   1.000
_cell.length_b   1.000
_cell.length_c   1.000
_cell.angle_alpha   90.00
_cell.angle_beta   90.00
_cell.angle_gamma   90.00
#
_symmetry.space_group_name_H-M   'P 1'
#
loop_
_entity.id
_entity.type
_entity.pdbx_description
1 polymer ?
#
loop_
_entity_poly.entity_id
_entity_poly.type
_entity_poly.pdbx_seq_one_letter_code
_entity_poly.pdbx_strand_id
1 'polypeptide(L)'
;LPLLLAGQACAESIGAGGPNVANASESGHCGANGETAILVLGSGGPMHGGGRGSAAYLLLHEGRPVTVVDMGGDTPTALARAGVGTDRIGTLMISHLHPDHVSGLPDFLWGEIVARRDRPLTLVGPSGSATVPALDTFLERSFGADGSFPFMAGLFNGDPFELKTKTVDVDARTPQAIAELDGLRFHALGVPHGSTPALAFRVDGPDFRLVFAGDQTARLEAFTRFSADADILVVHAMLTPHAANSTLADVVALPGDIGRQASGAGVRHLVLGHLMGGRDGEDDIWSLASMDEVISGIRENYSGMITVASDGRCIALTRDSRVSVSEH
;
A
#
# COMPACT_ATOMS: atom_id res chain seq x y z
N LEU A 1 -13.98 57.49 17.13
CA LEU A 1 -14.87 56.95 18.18
C LEU A 1 -14.57 55.47 18.33
N PRO A 2 -14.04 54.97 19.45
CA PRO A 2 -13.90 53.55 19.70
C PRO A 2 -15.13 53.00 20.43
N LEU A 3 -15.73 51.94 19.91
CA LEU A 3 -16.72 51.13 20.63
C LEU A 3 -15.98 50.05 21.42
N LEU A 4 -16.03 50.12 22.71
CA LEU A 4 -15.75 49.02 23.63
C LEU A 4 -16.92 48.05 23.60
N LEU A 5 -16.68 46.78 23.29
CA LEU A 5 -17.57 45.67 23.55
C LEU A 5 -16.93 44.72 24.56
N ALA A 6 -17.51 44.72 25.74
CA ALA A 6 -17.18 43.77 26.78
C ALA A 6 -17.69 42.36 26.40
N GLY A 7 -16.77 41.40 26.20
CA GLY A 7 -17.10 40.02 26.05
C GLY A 7 -16.99 39.28 27.37
N GLN A 8 -18.11 38.79 27.88
CA GLN A 8 -18.18 37.85 29.02
C GLN A 8 -17.58 36.52 28.61
N ALA A 9 -16.58 36.06 29.34
CA ALA A 9 -16.02 34.72 29.22
C ALA A 9 -16.96 33.71 29.85
N CYS A 10 -17.58 32.87 29.04
CA CYS A 10 -18.13 31.60 29.52
C CYS A 10 -16.98 30.59 29.54
N ALA A 11 -16.47 30.29 30.73
CA ALA A 11 -15.63 29.15 30.99
C ALA A 11 -16.51 27.94 31.26
N GLU A 12 -16.83 27.17 30.22
CA GLU A 12 -17.34 25.82 30.39
C GLU A 12 -16.15 24.86 30.46
N SER A 13 -16.06 24.17 31.59
CA SER A 13 -15.11 23.09 31.82
C SER A 13 -15.45 21.91 30.92
N ILE A 14 -14.70 21.74 29.85
CA ILE A 14 -14.75 20.51 29.05
C ILE A 14 -14.02 19.44 29.85
N GLY A 15 -14.83 18.48 30.38
CA GLY A 15 -14.33 17.30 31.08
C GLY A 15 -13.30 16.54 30.23
N ALA A 16 -12.17 16.23 30.84
CA ALA A 16 -11.12 15.39 30.28
C ALA A 16 -11.65 13.94 30.10
N GLY A 17 -12.06 13.62 28.90
CA GLY A 17 -12.46 12.30 28.43
C GLY A 17 -12.22 12.23 26.93
N GLY A 18 -10.97 12.52 26.49
CA GLY A 18 -10.54 12.23 25.11
C GLY A 18 -10.39 10.72 24.94
N PRO A 19 -10.75 10.18 23.75
CA PRO A 19 -10.46 8.78 23.46
C PRO A 19 -8.98 8.52 23.66
N ASN A 20 -8.63 7.41 24.32
CA ASN A 20 -7.28 6.92 24.45
C ASN A 20 -6.65 6.89 23.04
N VAL A 21 -5.74 7.80 22.80
CA VAL A 21 -4.83 7.71 21.67
C VAL A 21 -3.97 6.48 21.97
N ALA A 22 -4.29 5.38 21.31
CA ALA A 22 -3.47 4.17 21.38
C ALA A 22 -2.02 4.58 21.14
N ASN A 23 -1.15 4.14 22.04
CA ASN A 23 0.22 4.56 22.16
C ASN A 23 0.98 4.46 20.83
N ALA A 24 1.61 5.56 20.43
CA ALA A 24 2.56 5.66 19.30
C ALA A 24 3.83 4.78 19.47
N SER A 25 3.83 3.81 20.41
CA SER A 25 5.01 3.02 20.78
C SER A 25 5.22 1.75 19.94
N GLU A 26 4.23 1.29 19.18
CA GLU A 26 4.35 -0.02 18.49
C GLU A 26 4.97 0.09 17.10
N SER A 27 4.69 1.16 16.35
CA SER A 27 5.28 1.38 15.02
C SER A 27 6.77 1.78 15.07
N GLY A 28 7.23 2.40 16.15
CA GLY A 28 8.63 2.81 16.33
C GLY A 28 9.63 1.67 16.49
N HIS A 29 9.17 0.43 16.58
CA HIS A 29 10.02 -0.75 16.74
C HIS A 29 10.01 -1.67 15.51
N CYS A 30 9.25 -1.36 14.46
CA CYS A 30 9.22 -2.17 13.25
C CYS A 30 10.60 -2.22 12.59
N GLY A 31 11.17 -3.42 12.45
CA GLY A 31 12.51 -3.62 11.91
C GLY A 31 13.66 -3.16 12.84
N ALA A 32 13.39 -2.86 14.12
CA ALA A 32 14.36 -2.24 15.04
C ALA A 32 15.63 -3.08 15.29
N ASN A 33 15.57 -4.39 15.10
CA ASN A 33 16.69 -5.32 15.31
C ASN A 33 17.50 -5.60 14.03
N GLY A 34 17.40 -4.74 13.02
CA GLY A 34 18.03 -4.98 11.71
C GLY A 34 17.30 -6.01 10.86
N GLU A 35 16.03 -6.26 11.17
CA GLU A 35 15.17 -7.20 10.45
C GLU A 35 14.64 -6.59 9.16
N THR A 36 14.25 -7.46 8.21
CA THR A 36 13.39 -7.07 7.10
C THR A 36 11.94 -7.15 7.56
N ALA A 37 11.18 -6.09 7.35
CA ALA A 37 9.79 -6.02 7.78
C ALA A 37 8.91 -5.22 6.82
N ILE A 38 7.62 -5.50 6.86
CA ILE A 38 6.58 -4.69 6.21
C ILE A 38 5.81 -3.97 7.31
N LEU A 39 5.81 -2.62 7.28
CA LEU A 39 4.90 -1.82 8.08
C LEU A 39 3.68 -1.48 7.24
N VAL A 40 2.50 -1.88 7.69
CA VAL A 40 1.22 -1.53 7.06
C VAL A 40 0.91 -0.08 7.39
N LEU A 41 0.99 0.82 6.41
CA LEU A 41 0.67 2.24 6.57
C LEU A 41 -0.83 2.49 6.42
N GLY A 42 -1.47 1.72 5.53
CA GLY A 42 -2.90 1.70 5.31
C GLY A 42 -3.37 0.32 4.87
N SER A 43 -4.41 -0.19 5.51
CA SER A 43 -4.93 -1.55 5.31
C SER A 43 -6.29 -1.59 4.62
N GLY A 44 -6.90 -0.42 4.33
CA GLY A 44 -8.19 -0.29 3.66
C GLY A 44 -8.09 -0.04 2.17
N GLY A 45 -9.24 -0.12 1.51
CA GLY A 45 -9.45 0.24 0.10
C GLY A 45 -10.17 1.59 -0.06
N PRO A 46 -10.84 1.83 -1.20
CA PRO A 46 -11.46 3.12 -1.52
C PRO A 46 -12.66 3.48 -0.64
N MET A 47 -13.24 2.51 0.07
CA MET A 47 -14.33 2.75 1.01
C MET A 47 -13.74 2.93 2.41
N HIS A 48 -13.90 4.12 2.97
CA HIS A 48 -13.32 4.50 4.27
C HIS A 48 -14.03 3.87 5.49
N GLY A 49 -14.63 2.70 5.31
CA GLY A 49 -15.25 1.93 6.40
C GLY A 49 -14.22 1.37 7.38
N GLY A 50 -14.60 1.28 8.65
CA GLY A 50 -13.75 0.70 9.69
C GLY A 50 -12.54 1.55 10.11
N GLY A 51 -12.46 2.83 9.71
CA GLY A 51 -11.41 3.77 10.13
C GLY A 51 -10.01 3.39 9.64
N ARG A 52 -9.91 2.70 8.50
CA ARG A 52 -8.64 2.25 7.89
C ARG A 52 -8.16 3.26 6.85
N GLY A 53 -6.87 3.54 6.86
CA GLY A 53 -6.20 4.27 5.80
C GLY A 53 -6.17 3.47 4.49
N SER A 54 -6.18 4.17 3.35
CA SER A 54 -6.07 3.54 2.03
C SER A 54 -4.75 2.79 1.87
N ALA A 55 -4.73 1.78 1.00
CA ALA A 55 -3.64 0.82 0.88
C ALA A 55 -2.26 1.47 0.71
N ALA A 56 -1.34 1.15 1.61
CA ALA A 56 0.06 1.54 1.53
C ALA A 56 0.92 0.65 2.44
N TYR A 57 2.12 0.30 1.98
CA TYR A 57 3.02 -0.60 2.70
C TYR A 57 4.45 -0.08 2.64
N LEU A 58 5.09 0.11 3.79
CA LEU A 58 6.51 0.45 3.86
C LEU A 58 7.34 -0.82 4.01
N LEU A 59 8.30 -1.02 3.12
CA LEU A 59 9.36 -2.02 3.29
C LEU A 59 10.51 -1.42 4.09
N LEU A 60 10.84 -2.08 5.20
CA LEU A 60 12.07 -1.85 5.94
C LEU A 60 13.04 -3.01 5.68
N HIS A 61 14.31 -2.68 5.47
CA HIS A 61 15.38 -3.66 5.35
C HIS A 61 16.55 -3.25 6.24
N GLU A 62 17.03 -4.16 7.06
CA GLU A 62 18.04 -3.86 8.10
C GLU A 62 17.65 -2.65 8.97
N GLY A 63 16.37 -2.54 9.30
CA GLY A 63 15.83 -1.46 10.12
C GLY A 63 15.73 -0.10 9.41
N ARG A 64 15.98 -0.03 8.11
CA ARG A 64 15.94 1.21 7.32
C ARG A 64 14.76 1.22 6.34
N PRO A 65 14.07 2.34 6.16
CA PRO A 65 13.05 2.47 5.13
C PRO A 65 13.67 2.38 3.74
N VAL A 66 13.11 1.54 2.87
CA VAL A 66 13.63 1.28 1.52
C VAL A 66 12.67 1.81 0.47
N THR A 67 11.41 1.37 0.52
CA THR A 67 10.40 1.72 -0.47
C THR A 67 9.01 1.71 0.14
N VAL A 68 8.12 2.52 -0.41
CA VAL A 68 6.67 2.44 -0.15
C VAL A 68 5.98 1.86 -1.37
N VAL A 69 5.11 0.89 -1.16
CA VAL A 69 4.22 0.33 -2.17
C VAL A 69 2.85 0.94 -1.98
N ASP A 70 2.38 1.62 -2.99
CA ASP A 70 1.22 2.49 -3.05
C ASP A 70 1.29 3.69 -2.08
N MET A 71 0.53 4.73 -2.40
CA MET A 71 0.54 6.01 -1.70
C MET A 71 -0.91 6.51 -1.54
N GLY A 72 -1.71 5.73 -0.78
CA GLY A 72 -3.08 6.13 -0.44
C GLY A 72 -3.14 7.41 0.38
N GLY A 73 -4.31 7.99 0.54
CA GLY A 73 -4.50 9.35 1.07
C GLY A 73 -3.90 9.59 2.45
N ASP A 74 -3.96 8.60 3.33
CA ASP A 74 -3.47 8.72 4.72
C ASP A 74 -1.98 8.41 4.88
N THR A 75 -1.30 7.96 3.81
CA THR A 75 0.08 7.46 3.86
C THR A 75 1.09 8.46 4.44
N PRO A 76 1.11 9.76 4.05
CA PRO A 76 2.05 10.73 4.63
C PRO A 76 1.88 10.85 6.15
N THR A 77 0.63 10.90 6.62
CA THR A 77 0.31 10.95 8.06
C THR A 77 0.73 9.67 8.78
N ALA A 78 0.52 8.51 8.17
CA ALA A 78 0.92 7.21 8.73
C ALA A 78 2.45 7.09 8.87
N LEU A 79 3.21 7.53 7.87
CA LEU A 79 4.68 7.62 7.92
C LEU A 79 5.14 8.53 9.07
N ALA A 80 4.52 9.70 9.21
CA ALA A 80 4.83 10.64 10.29
C ALA A 80 4.53 10.06 11.68
N ARG A 81 3.38 9.38 11.85
CA ARG A 81 3.02 8.69 13.10
C ARG A 81 3.99 7.56 13.44
N ALA A 82 4.48 6.86 12.44
CA ALA A 82 5.47 5.81 12.60
C ALA A 82 6.90 6.34 12.88
N GLY A 83 7.10 7.66 12.86
CA GLY A 83 8.42 8.27 13.05
C GLY A 83 9.41 7.98 11.93
N VAL A 84 8.92 7.65 10.73
CA VAL A 84 9.75 7.30 9.57
C VAL A 84 10.33 8.58 8.94
N GLY A 85 11.66 8.65 8.85
CA GLY A 85 12.34 9.68 8.06
C GLY A 85 12.14 9.43 6.57
N THR A 86 11.30 10.24 5.93
CA THR A 86 10.91 10.08 4.53
C THR A 86 12.04 10.39 3.56
N ASP A 87 13.03 11.15 3.97
CA ASP A 87 14.26 11.47 3.22
C ASP A 87 15.04 10.22 2.79
N ARG A 88 14.88 9.09 3.51
CA ARG A 88 15.54 7.82 3.23
C ARG A 88 14.77 6.94 2.24
N ILE A 89 13.50 7.21 2.00
CA ILE A 89 12.69 6.48 1.03
C ILE A 89 13.16 6.89 -0.37
N GLY A 90 13.89 5.98 -1.05
CA GLY A 90 14.46 6.26 -2.37
C GLY A 90 13.52 5.94 -3.53
N THR A 91 12.50 5.11 -3.28
CA THR A 91 11.59 4.61 -4.32
C THR A 91 10.15 4.53 -3.79
N LEU A 92 9.20 4.93 -4.64
CA LEU A 92 7.78 4.66 -4.48
C LEU A 92 7.34 3.74 -5.61
N MET A 93 6.63 2.66 -5.30
CA MET A 93 6.11 1.71 -6.27
C MET A 93 4.59 1.79 -6.29
N ILE A 94 4.03 2.30 -7.37
CA ILE A 94 2.60 2.52 -7.56
C ILE A 94 2.03 1.37 -8.37
N SER A 95 1.15 0.59 -7.76
CA SER A 95 0.53 -0.57 -8.43
C SER A 95 -0.38 -0.15 -9.57
N HIS A 96 -1.21 0.86 -9.36
CA HIS A 96 -2.09 1.44 -10.37
C HIS A 96 -2.57 2.84 -9.95
N LEU A 97 -3.32 3.53 -10.83
CA LEU A 97 -3.64 4.95 -10.64
C LEU A 97 -5.06 5.20 -10.09
N HIS A 98 -5.69 4.25 -9.38
CA HIS A 98 -6.90 4.58 -8.63
C HIS A 98 -6.58 5.54 -7.47
N PRO A 99 -7.52 6.43 -7.11
CA PRO A 99 -7.26 7.46 -6.09
C PRO A 99 -6.80 6.91 -4.75
N ASP A 100 -7.32 5.79 -4.31
CA ASP A 100 -6.95 5.14 -3.05
C ASP A 100 -5.52 4.55 -3.05
N HIS A 101 -4.83 4.54 -4.21
CA HIS A 101 -3.42 4.15 -4.34
C HIS A 101 -2.47 5.32 -4.61
N VAL A 102 -2.98 6.52 -4.94
CA VAL A 102 -2.13 7.64 -5.35
C VAL A 102 -2.49 8.98 -4.71
N SER A 103 -3.62 9.12 -4.00
CA SER A 103 -4.08 10.41 -3.50
C SER A 103 -3.18 11.03 -2.41
N GLY A 104 -2.29 10.26 -1.80
CA GLY A 104 -1.27 10.78 -0.89
C GLY A 104 -0.04 11.39 -1.59
N LEU A 105 0.14 11.16 -2.90
CA LEU A 105 1.31 11.67 -3.64
C LEU A 105 1.46 13.19 -3.59
N PRO A 106 0.42 14.01 -3.82
CA PRO A 106 0.57 15.47 -3.75
C PRO A 106 1.05 15.95 -2.39
N ASP A 107 0.49 15.43 -1.31
CA ASP A 107 0.87 15.79 0.06
C ASP A 107 2.29 15.34 0.38
N PHE A 108 2.63 14.09 0.04
CA PHE A 108 3.99 13.55 0.24
C PHE A 108 5.03 14.38 -0.51
N LEU A 109 4.85 14.59 -1.81
CA LEU A 109 5.83 15.34 -2.64
C LEU A 109 5.96 16.80 -2.19
N TRP A 110 4.85 17.44 -1.80
CA TRP A 110 4.89 18.79 -1.25
C TRP A 110 5.66 18.85 0.07
N GLY A 111 5.45 17.88 0.97
CA GLY A 111 6.21 17.74 2.20
C GLY A 111 7.73 17.62 1.95
N GLU A 112 8.13 16.80 0.97
CA GLU A 112 9.54 16.62 0.58
C GLU A 112 10.16 17.90 -0.03
N ILE A 113 9.39 18.67 -0.80
CA ILE A 113 9.80 19.99 -1.30
C ILE A 113 10.06 20.96 -0.13
N VAL A 114 9.10 21.05 0.79
CA VAL A 114 9.20 21.96 1.95
C VAL A 114 10.32 21.54 2.90
N ALA A 115 10.52 20.25 3.10
CA ALA A 115 11.61 19.68 3.89
C ALA A 115 12.99 19.81 3.21
N ARG A 116 13.03 20.29 1.94
CA ARG A 116 14.26 20.44 1.15
C ARG A 116 15.03 19.14 1.01
N ARG A 117 14.29 18.07 0.62
CA ARG A 117 14.92 16.79 0.26
C ARG A 117 16.09 17.04 -0.70
N ASP A 118 17.23 16.41 -0.45
CA ASP A 118 18.47 16.55 -1.24
C ASP A 118 18.81 15.31 -2.08
N ARG A 119 17.96 14.26 -2.00
CA ARG A 119 18.17 12.99 -2.70
C ARG A 119 17.11 12.77 -3.79
N PRO A 120 17.48 12.17 -4.92
CA PRO A 120 16.49 11.77 -5.91
C PRO A 120 15.41 10.87 -5.32
N LEU A 121 14.20 10.96 -5.87
CA LEU A 121 13.10 10.06 -5.60
C LEU A 121 12.68 9.39 -6.90
N THR A 122 12.59 8.07 -6.92
CA THR A 122 12.14 7.32 -8.09
C THR A 122 10.70 6.85 -7.89
N LEU A 123 9.80 7.21 -8.78
CA LEU A 123 8.46 6.63 -8.87
C LEU A 123 8.43 5.57 -9.97
N VAL A 124 8.02 4.37 -9.58
CA VAL A 124 7.79 3.25 -10.50
C VAL A 124 6.30 2.99 -10.58
N GLY A 125 5.76 2.82 -11.77
CA GLY A 125 4.32 2.54 -11.92
C GLY A 125 3.94 2.10 -13.33
N PRO A 126 2.63 1.92 -13.59
CA PRO A 126 2.14 1.25 -14.79
C PRO A 126 2.31 2.10 -16.05
N SER A 127 2.49 1.42 -17.18
CA SER A 127 2.18 1.98 -18.49
C SER A 127 0.70 2.27 -18.59
N GLY A 128 0.32 3.20 -19.47
CA GLY A 128 -1.08 3.57 -19.67
C GLY A 128 -1.86 2.56 -20.51
N SER A 129 -3.14 2.87 -20.70
CA SER A 129 -4.05 2.26 -21.66
C SER A 129 -4.70 3.33 -22.53
N ALA A 130 -5.67 2.95 -23.35
CA ALA A 130 -6.42 3.92 -24.15
C ALA A 130 -7.21 4.95 -23.30
N THR A 131 -7.55 4.59 -22.06
CA THR A 131 -8.42 5.40 -21.16
C THR A 131 -7.74 5.89 -19.89
N VAL A 132 -6.65 5.23 -19.48
CA VAL A 132 -5.90 5.57 -18.26
C VAL A 132 -4.49 5.99 -18.66
N PRO A 133 -3.98 7.15 -18.21
CA PRO A 133 -2.62 7.59 -18.55
C PRO A 133 -1.57 6.66 -17.95
N ALA A 134 -0.38 6.65 -18.55
CA ALA A 134 0.80 6.08 -17.91
C ALA A 134 1.23 6.94 -16.70
N LEU A 135 2.03 6.36 -15.78
CA LEU A 135 2.49 7.06 -14.59
C LEU A 135 3.14 8.41 -14.90
N ASP A 136 4.05 8.46 -15.86
CA ASP A 136 4.75 9.69 -16.26
C ASP A 136 3.79 10.78 -16.74
N THR A 137 2.83 10.41 -17.59
CA THR A 137 1.77 11.30 -18.06
C THR A 137 0.86 11.75 -16.92
N PHE A 138 0.53 10.87 -15.98
CA PHE A 138 -0.25 11.23 -14.78
C PHE A 138 0.50 12.26 -13.93
N LEU A 139 1.79 12.05 -13.70
CA LEU A 139 2.62 12.98 -12.92
C LEU A 139 2.75 14.34 -13.61
N GLU A 140 2.99 14.35 -14.92
CA GLU A 140 3.07 15.61 -15.69
C GLU A 140 1.76 16.38 -15.66
N ARG A 141 0.61 15.72 -15.82
CA ARG A 141 -0.73 16.35 -15.73
C ARG A 141 -1.06 16.83 -14.31
N SER A 142 -0.48 16.22 -13.28
CA SER A 142 -0.70 16.61 -11.90
C SER A 142 0.24 17.71 -11.43
N PHE A 143 1.53 17.61 -11.74
CA PHE A 143 2.60 18.41 -11.15
C PHE A 143 3.44 19.19 -12.16
N GLY A 144 3.22 19.01 -13.46
CA GLY A 144 3.88 19.79 -14.52
C GLY A 144 3.45 21.26 -14.53
N ALA A 145 4.09 22.07 -15.36
CA ALA A 145 3.83 23.53 -15.43
C ALA A 145 2.37 23.87 -15.78
N ASP A 146 1.72 23.04 -16.57
CA ASP A 146 0.30 23.18 -16.93
C ASP A 146 -0.60 22.21 -16.12
N GLY A 147 -0.07 21.57 -15.09
CA GLY A 147 -0.77 20.59 -14.26
C GLY A 147 -1.62 21.21 -13.15
N SER A 148 -2.24 20.34 -12.34
CA SER A 148 -3.11 20.78 -11.24
C SER A 148 -2.32 21.47 -10.10
N PHE A 149 -1.03 21.15 -9.94
CA PHE A 149 -0.13 21.72 -8.92
C PHE A 149 1.14 22.30 -9.58
N PRO A 150 1.02 23.38 -10.39
CA PRO A 150 2.12 23.89 -11.21
C PRO A 150 3.33 24.40 -10.42
N PHE A 151 3.14 24.75 -9.14
CA PHE A 151 4.23 25.14 -8.22
C PHE A 151 5.17 23.97 -7.86
N MET A 152 4.85 22.74 -8.25
CA MET A 152 5.68 21.54 -8.08
C MET A 152 6.46 21.17 -9.35
N ALA A 153 6.31 21.92 -10.45
CA ALA A 153 6.93 21.61 -11.75
C ALA A 153 8.46 21.56 -11.73
N GLY A 154 9.08 22.21 -10.74
CA GLY A 154 10.54 22.14 -10.51
C GLY A 154 11.06 20.71 -10.33
N LEU A 155 10.25 19.79 -9.82
CA LEU A 155 10.61 18.38 -9.61
C LEU A 155 11.09 17.69 -10.90
N PHE A 156 10.54 18.06 -12.07
CA PHE A 156 10.93 17.51 -13.36
C PHE A 156 12.28 18.09 -13.88
N ASN A 157 12.77 19.15 -13.25
CA ASN A 157 14.03 19.80 -13.56
C ASN A 157 15.06 19.66 -12.41
N GLY A 158 14.76 18.83 -11.40
CA GLY A 158 15.63 18.58 -10.25
C GLY A 158 15.59 19.65 -9.16
N ASP A 159 14.54 20.47 -9.08
CA ASP A 159 14.42 21.55 -8.08
C ASP A 159 13.20 21.31 -7.15
N PRO A 160 13.37 21.15 -5.82
CA PRO A 160 14.64 21.10 -5.07
C PRO A 160 15.35 19.74 -5.13
N PHE A 161 14.71 18.70 -5.65
CA PHE A 161 15.27 17.37 -5.85
C PHE A 161 14.77 16.77 -7.17
N GLU A 162 15.49 15.78 -7.68
CA GLU A 162 15.14 15.09 -8.93
C GLU A 162 14.05 14.04 -8.69
N LEU A 163 12.92 14.20 -9.37
CA LEU A 163 11.86 13.19 -9.47
C LEU A 163 12.08 12.33 -10.71
N LYS A 164 12.51 11.10 -10.52
CA LYS A 164 12.69 10.11 -11.60
C LYS A 164 11.43 9.28 -11.76
N THR A 165 11.09 8.95 -13.00
CA THR A 165 9.96 8.07 -13.29
C THR A 165 10.43 6.83 -14.02
N LYS A 166 9.83 5.69 -13.71
CA LYS A 166 10.00 4.44 -14.46
C LYS A 166 8.64 3.82 -14.72
N THR A 167 8.24 3.86 -15.98
CA THR A 167 7.01 3.22 -16.45
C THR A 167 7.28 1.76 -16.78
N VAL A 168 6.40 0.86 -16.30
CA VAL A 168 6.49 -0.60 -16.48
C VAL A 168 5.38 -1.05 -17.41
N ASP A 169 5.70 -1.88 -18.38
CA ASP A 169 4.75 -2.43 -19.34
C ASP A 169 3.78 -3.41 -18.64
N VAL A 170 2.50 -3.03 -18.57
CA VAL A 170 1.45 -3.86 -17.94
C VAL A 170 1.00 -5.04 -18.80
N ASP A 171 1.31 -5.05 -20.11
CA ASP A 171 0.95 -6.13 -21.02
C ASP A 171 1.99 -7.26 -21.02
N ALA A 172 3.20 -6.97 -20.54
CA ALA A 172 4.23 -7.99 -20.37
C ALA A 172 3.82 -8.99 -19.27
N ARG A 173 3.73 -10.27 -19.65
CA ARG A 173 3.38 -11.38 -18.75
C ARG A 173 4.63 -12.10 -18.20
N THR A 174 5.76 -11.41 -18.20
CA THR A 174 7.05 -11.85 -17.65
C THR A 174 7.56 -10.83 -16.65
N PRO A 175 8.28 -11.28 -15.59
CA PRO A 175 8.85 -10.35 -14.61
C PRO A 175 9.79 -9.34 -15.27
N GLN A 176 9.61 -8.06 -14.97
CA GLN A 176 10.45 -6.96 -15.43
C GLN A 176 11.29 -6.45 -14.26
N ALA A 177 12.62 -6.42 -14.40
CA ALA A 177 13.50 -5.82 -13.40
C ALA A 177 13.28 -4.29 -13.35
N ILE A 178 13.01 -3.75 -12.17
CA ILE A 178 12.70 -2.33 -11.99
C ILE A 178 13.78 -1.56 -11.24
N ALA A 179 14.41 -2.18 -10.25
CA ALA A 179 15.48 -1.57 -9.48
C ALA A 179 16.36 -2.64 -8.82
N GLU A 180 17.54 -2.21 -8.41
CA GLU A 180 18.39 -2.89 -7.44
C GLU A 180 18.82 -1.84 -6.42
N LEU A 181 18.55 -2.07 -5.14
CA LEU A 181 18.80 -1.12 -4.07
C LEU A 181 19.12 -1.87 -2.78
N ASP A 182 20.20 -1.50 -2.11
CA ASP A 182 20.65 -2.10 -0.84
C ASP A 182 20.76 -3.64 -0.87
N GLY A 183 21.18 -4.21 -2.01
CA GLY A 183 21.26 -5.65 -2.21
C GLY A 183 19.92 -6.35 -2.48
N LEU A 184 18.84 -5.60 -2.57
CA LEU A 184 17.51 -6.08 -2.92
C LEU A 184 17.24 -5.90 -4.40
N ARG A 185 16.63 -6.91 -5.04
CA ARG A 185 16.21 -6.85 -6.44
C ARG A 185 14.70 -6.71 -6.53
N PHE A 186 14.27 -5.68 -7.24
CA PHE A 186 12.87 -5.34 -7.41
C PHE A 186 12.39 -5.70 -8.81
N HIS A 187 11.24 -6.36 -8.88
CA HIS A 187 10.60 -6.76 -10.12
C HIS A 187 9.14 -6.35 -10.12
N ALA A 188 8.59 -6.11 -11.30
CA ALA A 188 7.16 -5.90 -11.51
C ALA A 188 6.60 -6.87 -12.54
N LEU A 189 5.31 -7.12 -12.46
CA LEU A 189 4.54 -7.94 -13.40
C LEU A 189 3.19 -7.27 -13.66
N GLY A 190 2.80 -7.15 -14.93
CA GLY A 190 1.45 -6.70 -15.28
C GLY A 190 0.40 -7.71 -14.85
N VAL A 191 -0.63 -7.25 -14.12
CA VAL A 191 -1.73 -8.08 -13.59
C VAL A 191 -3.10 -7.56 -14.06
N PRO A 192 -4.12 -8.45 -14.19
CA PRO A 192 -5.44 -8.05 -14.65
C PRO A 192 -6.23 -7.35 -13.54
N HIS A 193 -6.71 -6.13 -13.81
CA HIS A 193 -7.60 -5.36 -12.94
C HIS A 193 -8.67 -4.63 -13.77
N GLY A 194 -9.56 -5.41 -14.38
CA GLY A 194 -10.53 -4.88 -15.34
C GLY A 194 -9.85 -4.16 -16.50
N SER A 195 -10.23 -2.90 -16.75
CA SER A 195 -9.61 -2.04 -17.77
C SER A 195 -8.47 -1.15 -17.24
N THR A 196 -8.17 -1.24 -15.94
CA THR A 196 -7.15 -0.43 -15.28
C THR A 196 -5.77 -1.08 -15.42
N PRO A 197 -4.77 -0.40 -15.98
CA PRO A 197 -3.37 -0.87 -15.99
C PRO A 197 -2.87 -1.07 -14.56
N ALA A 198 -2.46 -2.29 -14.22
CA ALA A 198 -2.06 -2.63 -12.85
C ALA A 198 -0.81 -3.52 -12.82
N LEU A 199 -0.05 -3.39 -11.74
CA LEU A 199 1.20 -4.11 -11.48
C LEU A 199 1.14 -4.83 -10.13
N ALA A 200 1.76 -6.01 -10.09
CA ALA A 200 2.25 -6.62 -8.88
C ALA A 200 3.76 -6.35 -8.74
N PHE A 201 4.25 -6.30 -7.51
CA PHE A 201 5.67 -6.10 -7.21
C PHE A 201 6.26 -7.27 -6.45
N ARG A 202 7.52 -7.59 -6.71
CA ARG A 202 8.30 -8.58 -5.98
C ARG A 202 9.65 -8.00 -5.58
N VAL A 203 10.03 -8.29 -4.35
CA VAL A 203 11.33 -7.96 -3.78
C VAL A 203 12.05 -9.25 -3.41
N ASP A 204 13.17 -9.52 -4.06
CA ASP A 204 14.06 -10.63 -3.75
C ASP A 204 15.27 -10.11 -2.96
N GLY A 205 15.40 -10.56 -1.71
CA GLY A 205 16.61 -10.42 -0.91
C GLY A 205 17.55 -11.63 -1.09
N PRO A 206 18.65 -11.70 -0.33
CA PRO A 206 19.58 -12.82 -0.41
C PRO A 206 18.94 -14.17 -0.07
N ASP A 207 18.02 -14.18 0.88
CA ASP A 207 17.40 -15.37 1.46
C ASP A 207 15.89 -15.21 1.73
N PHE A 208 15.26 -14.22 1.08
CA PHE A 208 13.81 -14.01 1.22
C PHE A 208 13.18 -13.47 -0.07
N ARG A 209 11.85 -13.64 -0.15
CA ARG A 209 10.99 -13.10 -1.20
C ARG A 209 9.73 -12.50 -0.63
N LEU A 210 9.49 -11.23 -0.95
CA LEU A 210 8.26 -10.52 -0.63
C LEU A 210 7.50 -10.19 -1.91
N VAL A 211 6.18 -10.33 -1.89
CA VAL A 211 5.32 -10.00 -3.04
C VAL A 211 4.16 -9.14 -2.58
N PHE A 212 3.88 -8.09 -3.36
CA PHE A 212 2.72 -7.22 -3.24
C PHE A 212 1.86 -7.40 -4.48
N ALA A 213 0.68 -7.96 -4.29
CA ALA A 213 -0.16 -8.39 -5.40
C ALA A 213 -0.78 -7.23 -6.20
N GLY A 214 -1.00 -6.07 -5.55
CA GLY A 214 -1.87 -5.03 -6.09
C GLY A 214 -3.32 -5.52 -6.25
N ASP A 215 -4.13 -4.72 -6.92
CA ASP A 215 -5.49 -5.09 -7.25
C ASP A 215 -5.51 -6.02 -8.46
N GLN A 216 -6.06 -7.21 -8.30
CA GLN A 216 -6.13 -8.22 -9.34
C GLN A 216 -7.08 -9.36 -8.99
N THR A 217 -7.33 -10.25 -9.95
CA THR A 217 -8.24 -11.38 -9.77
C THR A 217 -7.59 -12.61 -9.11
N ALA A 218 -6.27 -12.64 -8.91
CA ALA A 218 -5.49 -13.81 -8.45
C ALA A 218 -5.62 -15.07 -9.35
N ARG A 219 -6.05 -14.93 -10.61
CA ARG A 219 -6.27 -16.04 -11.56
C ARG A 219 -5.17 -16.14 -12.63
N LEU A 220 -4.24 -15.18 -12.66
CA LEU A 220 -3.18 -15.14 -13.67
C LEU A 220 -2.07 -16.17 -13.32
N GLU A 221 -1.86 -17.16 -14.18
CA GLU A 221 -0.80 -18.17 -13.96
C GLU A 221 0.60 -17.56 -13.89
N ALA A 222 0.88 -16.50 -14.68
CA ALA A 222 2.15 -15.78 -14.60
C ALA A 222 2.36 -15.16 -13.21
N PHE A 223 1.29 -14.72 -12.52
CA PHE A 223 1.38 -14.20 -11.17
C PHE A 223 1.65 -15.34 -10.15
N THR A 224 1.08 -16.53 -10.34
CA THR A 224 1.42 -17.70 -9.50
C THR A 224 2.91 -18.02 -9.59
N ARG A 225 3.49 -18.02 -10.80
CA ARG A 225 4.95 -18.18 -10.97
C ARG A 225 5.76 -17.01 -10.42
N PHE A 226 5.24 -15.79 -10.53
CA PHE A 226 5.88 -14.57 -10.01
C PHE A 226 6.00 -14.57 -8.48
N SER A 227 5.00 -15.10 -7.80
CA SER A 227 4.93 -15.22 -6.35
C SER A 227 5.43 -16.57 -5.81
N ALA A 228 6.04 -17.41 -6.66
CA ALA A 228 6.52 -18.72 -6.24
C ALA A 228 7.47 -18.63 -5.04
N ASP A 229 7.19 -19.47 -4.03
CA ASP A 229 7.95 -19.58 -2.77
C ASP A 229 8.09 -18.25 -2.00
N ALA A 230 7.11 -17.34 -2.13
CA ALA A 230 7.13 -16.09 -1.38
C ALA A 230 7.02 -16.36 0.13
N ASP A 231 7.91 -15.72 0.90
CA ASP A 231 7.85 -15.74 2.36
C ASP A 231 6.63 -14.97 2.85
N ILE A 232 6.37 -13.81 2.23
CA ILE A 232 5.15 -13.03 2.47
C ILE A 232 4.55 -12.63 1.12
N LEU A 233 3.25 -12.85 0.97
CA LEU A 233 2.41 -12.29 -0.08
C LEU A 233 1.37 -11.36 0.55
N VAL A 234 1.51 -10.06 0.29
CA VAL A 234 0.46 -9.07 0.57
C VAL A 234 -0.55 -9.13 -0.56
N VAL A 235 -1.78 -9.49 -0.24
CA VAL A 235 -2.88 -9.62 -1.21
C VAL A 235 -4.05 -8.73 -0.83
N HIS A 236 -4.70 -8.15 -1.82
CA HIS A 236 -5.88 -7.31 -1.63
C HIS A 236 -7.13 -8.19 -1.56
N ALA A 237 -7.71 -8.28 -0.35
CA ALA A 237 -8.85 -9.15 -0.03
C ALA A 237 -10.11 -8.31 0.18
N MET A 238 -10.68 -7.79 -0.91
CA MET A 238 -11.81 -6.86 -0.88
C MET A 238 -13.16 -7.52 -0.67
N LEU A 239 -13.31 -8.77 -1.14
CA LEU A 239 -14.60 -9.43 -1.31
C LEU A 239 -14.78 -10.60 -0.35
N THR A 240 -16.03 -10.86 0.04
CA THR A 240 -16.47 -12.14 0.61
C THR A 240 -16.79 -13.16 -0.53
N PRO A 241 -17.01 -14.44 -0.20
CA PRO A 241 -17.47 -15.42 -1.18
C PRO A 241 -18.82 -15.08 -1.85
N HIS A 242 -19.65 -14.26 -1.18
CA HIS A 242 -20.96 -13.84 -1.72
C HIS A 242 -20.87 -13.02 -3.00
N ALA A 243 -19.72 -12.38 -3.25
CA ALA A 243 -19.46 -11.62 -4.47
C ALA A 243 -19.21 -12.49 -5.72
N ALA A 244 -19.23 -13.82 -5.62
CA ALA A 244 -18.85 -14.73 -6.73
C ALA A 244 -19.64 -14.52 -8.03
N ASN A 245 -20.88 -14.05 -7.94
CA ASN A 245 -21.73 -13.75 -9.10
C ASN A 245 -21.77 -12.26 -9.47
N SER A 246 -20.97 -11.43 -8.84
CA SER A 246 -20.87 -10.00 -9.15
C SER A 246 -19.83 -9.74 -10.25
N THR A 247 -19.99 -8.64 -10.99
CA THR A 247 -18.97 -8.19 -11.96
C THR A 247 -17.65 -7.80 -11.29
N LEU A 248 -17.63 -7.59 -9.97
CA LEU A 248 -16.42 -7.31 -9.20
C LEU A 248 -15.47 -8.50 -9.17
N ALA A 249 -16.00 -9.74 -9.21
CA ALA A 249 -15.19 -10.94 -9.27
C ALA A 249 -14.34 -11.06 -10.55
N ASP A 250 -14.65 -10.29 -11.59
CA ASP A 250 -13.84 -10.20 -12.82
C ASP A 250 -12.72 -9.14 -12.72
N VAL A 251 -12.74 -8.35 -11.66
CA VAL A 251 -11.82 -7.20 -11.47
C VAL A 251 -10.88 -7.41 -10.29
N VAL A 252 -11.39 -8.02 -9.20
CA VAL A 252 -10.63 -8.27 -7.97
C VAL A 252 -10.81 -9.71 -7.48
N ALA A 253 -9.91 -10.16 -6.60
CA ALA A 253 -9.83 -11.55 -6.19
C ALA A 253 -10.96 -11.98 -5.25
N LEU A 254 -11.53 -13.15 -5.51
CA LEU A 254 -12.36 -13.87 -4.55
C LEU A 254 -11.48 -14.65 -3.55
N PRO A 255 -11.97 -14.89 -2.31
CA PRO A 255 -11.22 -15.66 -1.31
C PRO A 255 -10.72 -17.02 -1.80
N GLY A 256 -11.55 -17.78 -2.50
CA GLY A 256 -11.15 -19.07 -3.08
C GLY A 256 -10.05 -18.96 -4.15
N ASP A 257 -10.03 -17.88 -4.95
CA ASP A 257 -8.95 -17.62 -5.92
C ASP A 257 -7.64 -17.28 -5.22
N ILE A 258 -7.68 -16.45 -4.17
CA ILE A 258 -6.53 -16.14 -3.32
C ILE A 258 -5.93 -17.43 -2.74
N GLY A 259 -6.77 -18.30 -2.17
CA GLY A 259 -6.33 -19.58 -1.59
C GLY A 259 -5.65 -20.48 -2.62
N ARG A 260 -6.28 -20.66 -3.80
CA ARG A 260 -5.71 -21.47 -4.90
C ARG A 260 -4.39 -20.92 -5.40
N GLN A 261 -4.31 -19.61 -5.61
CA GLN A 261 -3.12 -18.95 -6.09
C GLN A 261 -1.96 -19.08 -5.08
N ALA A 262 -2.21 -18.78 -3.80
CA ALA A 262 -1.21 -18.86 -2.75
C ALA A 262 -0.69 -20.29 -2.53
N SER A 263 -1.58 -21.29 -2.57
CA SER A 263 -1.21 -22.70 -2.49
C SER A 263 -0.40 -23.14 -3.70
N GLY A 264 -0.84 -22.77 -4.92
CA GLY A 264 -0.15 -23.11 -6.16
C GLY A 264 1.23 -22.47 -6.29
N ALA A 265 1.44 -21.32 -5.64
CA ALA A 265 2.71 -20.61 -5.55
C ALA A 265 3.60 -21.07 -4.38
N GLY A 266 3.12 -21.89 -3.46
CA GLY A 266 3.90 -22.28 -2.27
C GLY A 266 4.16 -21.11 -1.32
N VAL A 267 3.28 -20.13 -1.26
CA VAL A 267 3.39 -18.97 -0.36
C VAL A 267 3.37 -19.43 1.09
N ARG A 268 4.25 -18.89 1.93
CA ARG A 268 4.32 -19.26 3.35
C ARG A 268 3.35 -18.48 4.21
N HIS A 269 3.24 -17.16 3.94
CA HIS A 269 2.41 -16.26 4.73
C HIS A 269 1.62 -15.30 3.84
N LEU A 270 0.29 -15.32 3.96
CA LEU A 270 -0.62 -14.34 3.37
C LEU A 270 -0.89 -13.20 4.34
N VAL A 271 -0.78 -11.97 3.85
CA VAL A 271 -1.21 -10.75 4.54
C VAL A 271 -2.39 -10.18 3.77
N LEU A 272 -3.56 -10.16 4.39
CA LEU A 272 -4.79 -9.67 3.78
C LEU A 272 -4.92 -8.18 4.04
N GLY A 273 -4.73 -7.36 3.01
CA GLY A 273 -4.89 -5.91 3.03
C GLY A 273 -5.99 -5.43 2.10
N HIS A 274 -6.09 -4.10 1.92
CA HIS A 274 -7.07 -3.45 1.06
C HIS A 274 -8.50 -3.89 1.42
N LEU A 275 -8.78 -3.90 2.72
CA LEU A 275 -10.05 -4.41 3.27
C LEU A 275 -11.15 -3.39 3.05
N MET A 276 -12.31 -3.85 2.63
CA MET A 276 -13.44 -2.99 2.31
C MET A 276 -14.61 -3.27 3.23
N GLY A 277 -15.27 -2.19 3.68
CA GLY A 277 -16.50 -2.24 4.48
C GLY A 277 -17.54 -1.33 3.87
N GLY A 278 -18.76 -1.85 3.66
CA GLY A 278 -19.94 -1.06 3.37
C GLY A 278 -20.36 -0.21 4.56
N ARG A 279 -21.34 0.67 4.35
CA ARG A 279 -22.08 1.31 5.43
C ARG A 279 -22.86 0.24 6.19
N ASP A 280 -23.09 0.45 7.49
CA ASP A 280 -23.74 -0.51 8.37
C ASP A 280 -24.91 -1.25 7.70
N GLY A 281 -24.74 -2.55 7.44
CA GLY A 281 -25.80 -3.47 7.06
C GLY A 281 -26.15 -3.55 5.56
N GLU A 282 -25.42 -2.90 4.63
CA GLU A 282 -25.89 -2.81 3.25
C GLU A 282 -25.24 -3.76 2.24
N ASP A 283 -24.03 -4.34 2.49
CA ASP A 283 -23.42 -5.23 1.50
C ASP A 283 -22.59 -6.34 2.15
N ASP A 284 -23.08 -7.55 2.12
CA ASP A 284 -22.40 -8.76 2.56
C ASP A 284 -21.24 -9.20 1.64
N ILE A 285 -21.09 -8.52 0.49
CA ILE A 285 -20.02 -8.80 -0.47
C ILE A 285 -18.66 -8.25 -0.07
N TRP A 286 -18.59 -7.28 0.86
CA TRP A 286 -17.34 -6.63 1.26
C TRP A 286 -16.65 -7.35 2.41
N SER A 287 -15.32 -7.46 2.35
CA SER A 287 -14.51 -8.27 3.28
C SER A 287 -14.72 -7.96 4.76
N LEU A 288 -14.98 -6.69 5.12
CA LEU A 288 -15.22 -6.30 6.51
C LEU A 288 -16.62 -6.67 7.02
N ALA A 289 -17.54 -7.10 6.15
CA ALA A 289 -18.84 -7.62 6.56
C ALA A 289 -18.70 -9.00 7.24
N SER A 290 -17.80 -9.85 6.72
CA SER A 290 -17.50 -11.16 7.33
C SER A 290 -16.07 -11.61 7.00
N MET A 291 -15.11 -11.19 7.82
CA MET A 291 -13.71 -11.62 7.68
C MET A 291 -13.54 -13.12 7.92
N ASP A 292 -14.37 -13.73 8.75
CA ASP A 292 -14.35 -15.17 8.99
C ASP A 292 -14.69 -15.96 7.72
N GLU A 293 -15.64 -15.47 6.92
CA GLU A 293 -15.98 -16.11 5.63
C GLU A 293 -14.88 -15.90 4.59
N VAL A 294 -14.23 -14.73 4.57
CA VAL A 294 -13.05 -14.49 3.72
C VAL A 294 -11.94 -15.49 4.06
N ILE A 295 -11.60 -15.60 5.35
CA ILE A 295 -10.56 -16.55 5.82
C ILE A 295 -10.98 -17.99 5.51
N SER A 296 -12.23 -18.37 5.76
CA SER A 296 -12.75 -19.70 5.47
C SER A 296 -12.63 -20.04 3.98
N GLY A 297 -13.03 -19.12 3.09
CA GLY A 297 -12.92 -19.33 1.64
C GLY A 297 -11.46 -19.45 1.15
N ILE A 298 -10.51 -18.71 1.77
CA ILE A 298 -9.07 -18.88 1.50
C ILE A 298 -8.60 -20.25 2.00
N ARG A 299 -9.04 -20.67 3.19
CA ARG A 299 -8.66 -21.92 3.84
C ARG A 299 -9.11 -23.18 3.12
N GLU A 300 -10.11 -23.11 2.25
CA GLU A 300 -10.49 -24.25 1.39
C GLU A 300 -9.31 -24.78 0.54
N ASN A 301 -8.35 -23.91 0.20
CA ASN A 301 -7.24 -24.26 -0.68
C ASN A 301 -5.84 -23.93 -0.10
N TYR A 302 -5.75 -23.17 1.00
CA TYR A 302 -4.48 -22.69 1.55
C TYR A 302 -4.35 -22.99 3.04
N SER A 303 -3.25 -23.66 3.42
CA SER A 303 -2.97 -24.05 4.81
C SER A 303 -1.88 -23.22 5.50
N GLY A 304 -1.21 -22.31 4.77
CA GLY A 304 -0.15 -21.46 5.31
C GLY A 304 -0.66 -20.40 6.30
N MET A 305 0.23 -19.57 6.80
CA MET A 305 -0.13 -18.49 7.73
C MET A 305 -1.01 -17.43 7.05
N ILE A 306 -2.00 -16.90 7.77
CA ILE A 306 -2.83 -15.77 7.33
C ILE A 306 -2.80 -14.70 8.44
N THR A 307 -2.51 -13.46 8.05
CA THR A 307 -2.65 -12.28 8.91
C THR A 307 -3.59 -11.30 8.24
N VAL A 308 -4.56 -10.80 8.99
CA VAL A 308 -5.40 -9.66 8.57
C VAL A 308 -4.63 -8.38 8.89
N ALA A 309 -4.38 -7.54 7.89
CA ALA A 309 -3.68 -6.29 8.07
C ALA A 309 -4.48 -5.29 8.90
N SER A 310 -3.80 -4.46 9.66
CA SER A 310 -4.32 -3.26 10.30
C SER A 310 -3.29 -2.15 10.20
N ASP A 311 -3.77 -0.90 10.21
CA ASP A 311 -2.88 0.26 10.14
C ASP A 311 -1.91 0.28 11.33
N GLY A 312 -0.63 0.54 11.05
CA GLY A 312 0.45 0.49 12.02
C GLY A 312 1.01 -0.89 12.33
N ARG A 313 0.42 -1.97 11.79
CA ARG A 313 0.90 -3.33 12.06
C ARG A 313 2.26 -3.59 11.40
N CYS A 314 3.20 -4.10 12.18
CA CYS A 314 4.50 -4.57 11.71
C CYS A 314 4.48 -6.08 11.46
N ILE A 315 5.00 -6.50 10.31
CA ILE A 315 5.13 -7.90 9.90
C ILE A 315 6.59 -8.15 9.60
N ALA A 316 7.30 -8.71 10.57
CA ALA A 316 8.74 -8.98 10.46
C ALA A 316 9.01 -10.33 9.82
N LEU A 317 10.05 -10.39 8.98
CA LEU A 317 10.68 -11.63 8.54
C LEU A 317 11.68 -12.07 9.59
N THR A 318 11.40 -13.19 10.27
CA THR A 318 12.34 -13.79 11.21
C THR A 318 13.19 -14.85 10.52
N ARG A 319 14.49 -14.90 10.82
CA ARG A 319 15.45 -15.87 10.24
C ARG A 319 15.12 -17.34 10.55
N ASP A 320 14.29 -17.58 11.55
CA ASP A 320 13.92 -18.92 12.04
C ASP A 320 12.62 -19.46 11.45
N SER A 321 12.35 -19.27 10.16
CA SER A 321 11.19 -19.87 9.45
C SER A 321 9.81 -19.63 10.11
N ARG A 322 9.71 -18.80 11.11
CA ARG A 322 8.49 -18.42 11.83
C ARG A 322 8.34 -16.92 11.76
N VAL A 323 7.36 -16.48 11.00
CA VAL A 323 6.92 -15.08 11.01
C VAL A 323 6.42 -14.77 12.42
N SER A 324 7.07 -13.84 13.12
CA SER A 324 6.54 -13.33 14.37
C SER A 324 5.55 -12.22 14.06
N VAL A 325 4.32 -12.41 14.48
CA VAL A 325 3.29 -11.38 14.48
C VAL A 325 3.17 -10.91 15.93
N SER A 326 3.52 -9.67 16.22
CA SER A 326 3.22 -9.08 17.51
C SER A 326 1.73 -8.78 17.58
N GLU A 327 0.98 -9.62 18.30
CA GLU A 327 -0.37 -9.29 18.77
C GLU A 327 -0.23 -8.46 20.04
N HIS A 328 -0.78 -7.27 20.01
CA HIS A 328 -1.06 -6.52 21.23
C HIS A 328 -2.41 -5.80 21.09
#